data_145cba8dc9c4f64247850cce8376308b
#
_entry.id   145cba8dc9c4f64247850cce8376308b
#
_cell.length_a   1.000
_cell.length_b   1.000
_cell.length_c   1.000
_cell.angle_alpha   90.00
_cell.angle_beta   90.00
_cell.angle_gamma   90.00
#
_symmetry.space_group_name_H-M   'P 1'
#
loop_
_entity.id
_entity.type
_entity.pdbx_description
1 polymer ?
#
loop_
_entity_poly.entity_id
_entity_poly.type
_entity_poly.pdbx_seq_one_letter_code
_entity_poly.pdbx_strand_id
1 'polypeptide(L)'
;MNPLRIVGLSGHLSVPSRTLWLTQHVVDRVAQAVGGQGHIHAVIDEPADLGRTLDRKQASPRLEAVLRDIETCDLLVAVTPVYKGSYSGLFKHLIDLLDMKALAGRPVIVAATGYSERHAGVIDHLMRPLFSFFDAEVMVSGIYAGKADIDENHQLSPPLEAAIDAAVRQAVRALVKR
;
A
#
# COMPACT_ATOMS: atom_id res chain seq x y z
N MET A 1 -2.81 -26.11 -0.24
CA MET A 1 -3.38 -24.76 -0.10
C MET A 1 -2.62 -23.84 -1.06
N ASN A 2 -3.29 -22.94 -1.75
CA ASN A 2 -2.59 -21.91 -2.52
C ASN A 2 -1.83 -20.99 -1.56
N PRO A 3 -0.63 -20.50 -1.93
CA PRO A 3 0.10 -19.55 -1.10
C PRO A 3 -0.71 -18.26 -0.93
N LEU A 4 -0.60 -17.63 0.25
CA LEU A 4 -1.24 -16.35 0.53
C LEU A 4 -0.68 -15.28 -0.42
N ARG A 5 -1.57 -14.45 -0.96
CA ARG A 5 -1.24 -13.39 -1.93
C ARG A 5 -1.16 -12.05 -1.21
N ILE A 6 0.05 -11.52 -1.14
CA ILE A 6 0.35 -10.21 -0.53
C ILE A 6 0.55 -9.21 -1.67
N VAL A 7 -0.37 -8.28 -1.83
CA VAL A 7 -0.28 -7.28 -2.89
C VAL A 7 0.17 -5.94 -2.30
N GLY A 8 1.21 -5.36 -2.91
CA GLY A 8 1.67 -4.01 -2.66
C GLY A 8 1.13 -3.04 -3.71
N LEU A 9 0.57 -1.92 -3.28
CA LEU A 9 0.23 -0.79 -4.15
C LEU A 9 1.13 0.40 -3.82
N SER A 10 1.99 0.78 -4.75
CA SER A 10 2.89 1.92 -4.62
C SER A 10 2.38 3.13 -5.39
N GLY A 11 2.12 4.23 -4.67
CA GLY A 11 1.62 5.49 -5.24
C GLY A 11 2.70 6.44 -5.77
N HIS A 12 3.95 5.97 -5.99
CA HIS A 12 5.03 6.83 -6.47
C HIS A 12 4.84 7.25 -7.94
N LEU A 13 5.39 8.43 -8.27
CA LEU A 13 5.27 9.04 -9.61
C LEU A 13 6.64 9.33 -10.25
N SER A 14 7.73 8.89 -9.64
CA SER A 14 9.09 9.10 -10.16
C SER A 14 10.02 7.98 -9.71
N VAL A 15 11.10 7.76 -10.47
CA VAL A 15 12.17 6.83 -10.15
C VAL A 15 13.51 7.59 -10.09
N PRO A 16 14.42 7.23 -9.16
CA PRO A 16 14.30 6.22 -8.12
C PRO A 16 13.26 6.59 -7.06
N SER A 17 12.65 5.60 -6.38
CA SER A 17 11.56 5.83 -5.45
C SER A 17 11.74 5.13 -4.10
N ARG A 18 11.83 5.92 -3.03
CA ARG A 18 11.81 5.44 -1.65
C ARG A 18 10.46 4.81 -1.29
N THR A 19 9.39 5.30 -1.90
CA THR A 19 8.03 4.76 -1.72
C THR A 19 7.94 3.34 -2.29
N LEU A 20 8.45 3.12 -3.50
CA LEU A 20 8.49 1.78 -4.11
C LEU A 20 9.34 0.82 -3.27
N TRP A 21 10.53 1.27 -2.86
CA TRP A 21 11.41 0.47 -2.01
C TRP A 21 10.72 0.07 -0.70
N LEU A 22 10.06 1.02 -0.02
CA LEU A 22 9.32 0.73 1.22
C LEU A 22 8.17 -0.25 0.96
N THR A 23 7.46 -0.10 -0.17
CA THR A 23 6.40 -1.03 -0.56
C THR A 23 6.95 -2.46 -0.68
N GLN A 24 8.04 -2.62 -1.45
CA GLN A 24 8.71 -3.90 -1.64
C GLN A 24 9.15 -4.50 -0.30
N HIS A 25 9.85 -3.69 0.51
CA HIS A 25 10.38 -4.14 1.79
C HIS A 25 9.27 -4.66 2.73
N VAL A 26 8.14 -3.95 2.84
CA VAL A 26 7.02 -4.38 3.69
C VAL A 26 6.33 -5.63 3.12
N VAL A 27 6.12 -5.68 1.81
CA VAL A 27 5.53 -6.86 1.14
C VAL A 27 6.38 -8.10 1.38
N ASP A 28 7.69 -8.00 1.17
CA ASP A 28 8.63 -9.11 1.36
C ASP A 28 8.64 -9.59 2.81
N ARG A 29 8.64 -8.66 3.79
CA ARG A 29 8.58 -8.99 5.21
C ARG A 29 7.30 -9.76 5.58
N VAL A 30 6.14 -9.34 5.06
CA VAL A 30 4.88 -10.07 5.29
C VAL A 30 4.91 -11.42 4.58
N ALA A 31 5.25 -11.46 3.30
CA ALA A 31 5.29 -12.68 2.51
C ALA A 31 6.20 -13.73 3.13
N GLN A 32 7.39 -13.34 3.57
CA GLN A 32 8.33 -14.23 4.28
C GLN A 32 7.73 -14.77 5.59
N ALA A 33 7.07 -13.91 6.37
CA ALA A 33 6.53 -14.28 7.67
C ALA A 33 5.37 -15.30 7.58
N VAL A 34 4.63 -15.31 6.47
CA VAL A 34 3.46 -16.21 6.27
C VAL A 34 3.69 -17.31 5.24
N GLY A 35 4.88 -17.39 4.63
CA GLY A 35 5.15 -18.32 3.51
C GLY A 35 4.29 -18.02 2.28
N GLY A 36 3.97 -16.75 2.06
CA GLY A 36 3.12 -16.27 0.97
C GLY A 36 3.92 -15.78 -0.24
N GLN A 37 3.19 -15.23 -1.23
CA GLN A 37 3.77 -14.62 -2.43
C GLN A 37 3.47 -13.12 -2.46
N GLY A 38 4.51 -12.31 -2.66
CA GLY A 38 4.42 -10.87 -2.84
C GLY A 38 4.28 -10.48 -4.31
N HIS A 39 3.39 -9.54 -4.61
CA HIS A 39 3.24 -8.91 -5.92
C HIS A 39 3.07 -7.41 -5.73
N ILE A 40 3.65 -6.58 -6.62
CA ILE A 40 3.58 -5.12 -6.50
C ILE A 40 3.04 -4.50 -7.78
N HIS A 41 2.10 -3.59 -7.58
CA HIS A 41 1.64 -2.64 -8.58
C HIS A 41 2.11 -1.24 -8.22
N ALA A 42 2.65 -0.51 -9.19
CA ALA A 42 3.01 0.88 -9.03
C ALA A 42 2.19 1.74 -9.99
N VAL A 43 1.57 2.78 -9.49
CA VAL A 43 0.68 3.62 -10.32
C VAL A 43 1.37 4.24 -11.54
N ILE A 44 2.71 4.40 -11.48
CA ILE A 44 3.49 4.91 -12.62
C ILE A 44 3.68 3.87 -13.73
N ASP A 45 3.67 2.58 -13.39
CA ASP A 45 3.87 1.46 -14.31
C ASP A 45 2.53 0.94 -14.86
N GLU A 46 1.42 1.45 -14.32
CA GLU A 46 0.10 1.06 -14.74
C GLU A 46 -0.23 1.59 -16.15
N PRO A 47 -1.24 1.01 -16.81
CA PRO A 47 -1.57 1.40 -18.18
C PRO A 47 -1.69 2.91 -18.34
N ALA A 48 -1.22 3.44 -19.46
CA ALA A 48 -1.31 4.86 -19.78
C ALA A 48 -2.75 5.40 -19.80
N ASP A 49 -3.73 4.51 -19.81
CA ASP A 49 -5.15 4.82 -19.71
C ASP A 49 -5.65 5.04 -18.29
N LEU A 50 -4.90 4.66 -17.23
CA LEU A 50 -5.33 4.89 -15.85
C LEU A 50 -5.82 6.34 -15.64
N GLY A 51 -5.04 7.33 -16.01
CA GLY A 51 -5.40 8.73 -15.84
C GLY A 51 -6.58 9.22 -16.70
N ARG A 52 -7.06 8.40 -17.65
CA ARG A 52 -8.20 8.69 -18.52
C ARG A 52 -9.43 7.86 -18.19
N THR A 53 -9.28 6.80 -17.42
CA THR A 53 -10.35 5.88 -17.03
C THR A 53 -11.16 6.47 -15.89
N LEU A 54 -12.26 7.12 -16.18
CA LEU A 54 -13.14 7.74 -15.17
C LEU A 54 -14.24 6.79 -14.66
N ASP A 55 -14.52 5.72 -15.38
CA ASP A 55 -15.46 4.66 -15.02
C ASP A 55 -14.77 3.30 -15.26
N ARG A 56 -14.79 2.43 -14.25
CA ARG A 56 -14.20 1.09 -14.33
C ARG A 56 -14.63 0.30 -15.57
N LYS A 57 -15.86 0.49 -16.06
CA LYS A 57 -16.36 -0.18 -17.28
C LYS A 57 -15.52 0.15 -18.53
N GLN A 58 -14.74 1.23 -18.47
CA GLN A 58 -13.85 1.67 -19.54
C GLN A 58 -12.40 1.20 -19.34
N ALA A 59 -12.13 0.48 -18.24
CA ALA A 59 -10.79 0.00 -17.95
C ALA A 59 -10.32 -0.98 -19.03
N SER A 60 -9.06 -0.83 -19.43
CA SER A 60 -8.43 -1.82 -20.30
C SER A 60 -8.34 -3.18 -19.61
N PRO A 61 -8.21 -4.30 -20.35
CA PRO A 61 -8.01 -5.62 -19.74
C PRO A 61 -6.81 -5.66 -18.79
N ARG A 62 -5.76 -4.89 -19.07
CA ARG A 62 -4.57 -4.79 -18.19
C ARG A 62 -4.89 -4.05 -16.89
N LEU A 63 -5.57 -2.92 -16.96
CA LEU A 63 -5.98 -2.17 -15.77
C LEU A 63 -6.98 -2.98 -14.93
N GLU A 64 -7.95 -3.64 -15.56
CA GLU A 64 -8.88 -4.52 -14.87
C GLU A 64 -8.17 -5.68 -14.15
N ALA A 65 -7.11 -6.25 -14.74
CA ALA A 65 -6.31 -7.27 -14.07
C ALA A 65 -5.62 -6.75 -12.81
N VAL A 66 -5.10 -5.51 -12.82
CA VAL A 66 -4.51 -4.84 -11.67
C VAL A 66 -5.55 -4.62 -10.56
N LEU A 67 -6.73 -4.09 -10.93
CA LEU A 67 -7.82 -3.87 -9.98
C LEU A 67 -8.24 -5.18 -9.31
N ARG A 68 -8.42 -6.25 -10.11
CA ARG A 68 -8.77 -7.58 -9.59
C ARG A 68 -7.69 -8.17 -8.69
N ASP A 69 -6.42 -7.97 -9.01
CA ASP A 69 -5.32 -8.46 -8.18
C ASP A 69 -5.36 -7.82 -6.78
N ILE A 70 -5.59 -6.51 -6.72
CA ILE A 70 -5.78 -5.78 -5.45
C ILE A 70 -7.04 -6.26 -4.72
N GLU A 71 -8.16 -6.42 -5.42
CA GLU A 71 -9.44 -6.81 -4.85
C GLU A 71 -9.48 -8.24 -4.30
N THR A 72 -8.64 -9.13 -4.84
CA THR A 72 -8.62 -10.56 -4.48
C THR A 72 -7.40 -10.98 -3.66
N CYS A 73 -6.55 -10.02 -3.25
CA CYS A 73 -5.40 -10.32 -2.40
C CYS A 73 -5.85 -10.79 -0.99
N ASP A 74 -4.99 -11.49 -0.28
CA ASP A 74 -5.22 -11.85 1.12
C ASP A 74 -4.84 -10.70 2.07
N LEU A 75 -3.87 -9.88 1.66
CA LEU A 75 -3.44 -8.66 2.37
C LEU A 75 -2.97 -7.62 1.36
N LEU A 76 -3.38 -6.36 1.60
CA LEU A 76 -2.91 -5.20 0.84
C LEU A 76 -1.89 -4.38 1.66
N VAL A 77 -0.77 -4.04 1.04
CA VAL A 77 0.20 -3.04 1.53
C VAL A 77 0.06 -1.79 0.67
N ALA A 78 -0.57 -0.76 1.19
CA ALA A 78 -0.86 0.48 0.46
C ALA A 78 0.12 1.59 0.87
N VAL A 79 1.00 1.99 -0.04
CA VAL A 79 2.06 2.97 0.23
C VAL A 79 2.01 4.14 -0.74
N THR A 80 2.04 5.36 -0.22
CA THR A 80 2.00 6.57 -1.05
C THR A 80 3.07 7.57 -0.65
N PRO A 81 3.65 8.34 -1.59
CA PRO A 81 4.39 9.53 -1.22
C PRO A 81 3.43 10.63 -0.78
N VAL A 82 3.87 11.50 0.13
CA VAL A 82 3.08 12.68 0.50
C VAL A 82 3.35 13.82 -0.49
N TYR A 83 2.34 14.19 -1.25
CA TYR A 83 2.33 15.34 -2.14
C TYR A 83 1.30 16.37 -1.68
N LYS A 84 1.75 17.60 -1.41
CA LYS A 84 0.86 18.69 -0.98
C LYS A 84 -0.03 18.32 0.22
N GLY A 85 0.54 17.55 1.17
CA GLY A 85 -0.14 17.16 2.39
C GLY A 85 -1.08 15.94 2.26
N SER A 86 -1.09 15.25 1.12
CA SER A 86 -1.98 14.11 0.86
C SER A 86 -1.27 12.99 0.10
N TYR A 87 -1.96 11.88 -0.12
CA TYR A 87 -1.53 10.82 -1.05
C TYR A 87 -1.45 11.35 -2.49
N SER A 88 -0.72 10.65 -3.37
CA SER A 88 -0.63 11.06 -4.78
C SER A 88 -1.98 10.90 -5.51
N GLY A 89 -2.24 11.79 -6.49
CA GLY A 89 -3.52 11.81 -7.20
C GLY A 89 -3.83 10.50 -7.94
N LEU A 90 -2.83 9.91 -8.63
CA LEU A 90 -3.02 8.64 -9.33
C LEU A 90 -3.24 7.46 -8.36
N PHE A 91 -2.64 7.50 -7.16
CA PHE A 91 -2.92 6.51 -6.13
C PHE A 91 -4.40 6.53 -5.73
N LYS A 92 -4.93 7.73 -5.45
CA LYS A 92 -6.35 7.90 -5.12
C LYS A 92 -7.24 7.48 -6.29
N HIS A 93 -6.88 7.89 -7.50
CA HIS A 93 -7.64 7.59 -8.71
C HIS A 93 -7.76 6.08 -8.97
N LEU A 94 -6.68 5.32 -8.78
CA LEU A 94 -6.72 3.86 -8.90
C LEU A 94 -7.64 3.24 -7.85
N ILE A 95 -7.58 3.72 -6.59
CA ILE A 95 -8.43 3.24 -5.52
C ILE A 95 -9.92 3.56 -5.77
N ASP A 96 -10.23 4.69 -6.43
CA ASP A 96 -11.60 5.06 -6.80
C ASP A 96 -12.23 4.11 -7.84
N LEU A 97 -11.42 3.35 -8.54
CA LEU A 97 -11.89 2.34 -9.50
C LEU A 97 -12.16 0.96 -8.86
N LEU A 98 -11.77 0.74 -7.60
CA LEU A 98 -12.05 -0.52 -6.90
C LEU A 98 -13.54 -0.66 -6.59
N ASP A 99 -14.03 -1.91 -6.55
CA ASP A 99 -15.38 -2.19 -6.04
C ASP A 99 -15.51 -1.78 -4.58
N MET A 100 -16.64 -1.20 -4.21
CA MET A 100 -16.89 -0.67 -2.85
C MET A 100 -16.75 -1.72 -1.75
N LYS A 101 -16.91 -3.01 -2.05
CA LYS A 101 -16.79 -4.12 -1.10
C LYS A 101 -15.51 -4.93 -1.26
N ALA A 102 -14.63 -4.51 -2.16
CA ALA A 102 -13.45 -5.27 -2.55
C ALA A 102 -12.54 -5.68 -1.38
N LEU A 103 -12.38 -4.78 -0.42
CA LEU A 103 -11.46 -4.98 0.71
C LEU A 103 -12.17 -5.29 2.03
N ALA A 104 -13.48 -5.57 2.01
CA ALA A 104 -14.26 -5.83 3.22
C ALA A 104 -13.63 -6.95 4.07
N GLY A 105 -13.28 -6.62 5.32
CA GLY A 105 -12.60 -7.49 6.28
C GLY A 105 -11.18 -7.88 5.88
N ARG A 106 -10.59 -7.37 4.79
CA ARG A 106 -9.21 -7.69 4.40
C ARG A 106 -8.21 -6.88 5.21
N PRO A 107 -7.10 -7.50 5.66
CA PRO A 107 -6.02 -6.79 6.31
C PRO A 107 -5.37 -5.79 5.34
N VAL A 108 -5.20 -4.55 5.81
CA VAL A 108 -4.52 -3.50 5.05
C VAL A 108 -3.45 -2.83 5.92
N ILE A 109 -2.20 -2.87 5.47
CA ILE A 109 -1.11 -2.05 6.02
C ILE A 109 -1.10 -0.74 5.23
N VAL A 110 -1.22 0.38 5.93
CA VAL A 110 -1.09 1.72 5.34
C VAL A 110 0.28 2.31 5.65
N ALA A 111 0.93 2.86 4.63
CA ALA A 111 2.23 3.48 4.77
C ALA A 111 2.35 4.75 3.92
N ALA A 112 3.22 5.66 4.33
CA ALA A 112 3.55 6.85 3.55
C ALA A 112 5.02 7.23 3.67
N THR A 113 5.55 7.85 2.61
CA THR A 113 6.88 8.48 2.63
C THR A 113 6.75 9.99 2.48
N GLY A 114 7.54 10.74 3.22
CA GLY A 114 7.51 12.20 3.13
C GLY A 114 8.85 12.85 3.47
N TYR A 115 8.90 14.16 3.37
CA TYR A 115 10.10 14.94 3.69
C TYR A 115 10.18 15.38 5.16
N SER A 116 9.02 15.55 5.82
CA SER A 116 8.92 16.16 7.14
C SER A 116 7.99 15.34 8.03
N GLU A 117 8.35 15.19 9.29
CA GLU A 117 7.51 14.58 10.33
C GLU A 117 6.11 15.22 10.46
N ARG A 118 5.98 16.49 10.03
CA ARG A 118 4.67 17.18 9.99
C ARG A 118 3.67 16.49 9.07
N HIS A 119 4.14 15.65 8.15
CA HIS A 119 3.28 14.91 7.23
C HIS A 119 2.85 13.54 7.76
N ALA A 120 3.36 13.10 8.91
CA ALA A 120 3.02 11.79 9.48
C ALA A 120 1.52 11.60 9.71
N GLY A 121 0.81 12.69 10.01
CA GLY A 121 -0.64 12.69 10.15
C GLY A 121 -1.43 12.20 8.92
N VAL A 122 -0.80 12.11 7.73
CA VAL A 122 -1.44 11.54 6.53
C VAL A 122 -1.92 10.10 6.76
N ILE A 123 -1.23 9.35 7.60
CA ILE A 123 -1.60 7.98 7.94
C ILE A 123 -2.99 7.94 8.58
N ASP A 124 -3.18 8.68 9.66
CA ASP A 124 -4.41 8.61 10.46
C ASP A 124 -5.56 9.45 9.89
N HIS A 125 -5.23 10.58 9.26
CA HIS A 125 -6.25 11.50 8.77
C HIS A 125 -6.69 11.27 7.32
N LEU A 126 -5.91 10.56 6.52
CA LEU A 126 -6.20 10.35 5.11
C LEU A 126 -6.19 8.88 4.70
N MET A 127 -5.09 8.15 4.98
CA MET A 127 -4.94 6.76 4.54
C MET A 127 -5.92 5.83 5.28
N ARG A 128 -5.99 5.95 6.59
CA ARG A 128 -6.87 5.10 7.40
C ARG A 128 -8.35 5.30 7.05
N PRO A 129 -8.90 6.54 6.98
CA PRO A 129 -10.28 6.74 6.55
C PRO A 129 -10.55 6.23 5.13
N LEU A 130 -9.60 6.38 4.20
CA LEU A 130 -9.73 5.89 2.83
C LEU A 130 -10.00 4.38 2.77
N PHE A 131 -9.23 3.58 3.51
CA PHE A 131 -9.40 2.12 3.52
C PHE A 131 -10.52 1.67 4.45
N SER A 132 -10.85 2.44 5.49
CA SER A 132 -12.04 2.17 6.33
C SER A 132 -13.34 2.30 5.54
N PHE A 133 -13.39 3.13 4.49
CA PHE A 133 -14.53 3.22 3.57
C PHE A 133 -14.88 1.86 2.94
N PHE A 134 -13.91 1.00 2.71
CA PHE A 134 -14.08 -0.34 2.14
C PHE A 134 -14.37 -1.42 3.21
N ASP A 135 -14.63 -1.05 4.46
CA ASP A 135 -14.74 -1.98 5.59
C ASP A 135 -13.48 -2.86 5.76
N ALA A 136 -12.31 -2.36 5.34
CA ALA A 136 -11.04 -3.06 5.47
C ALA A 136 -10.57 -3.13 6.94
N GLU A 137 -9.89 -4.22 7.31
CA GLU A 137 -9.19 -4.33 8.59
C GLU A 137 -7.86 -3.59 8.52
N VAL A 138 -7.90 -2.26 8.73
CA VAL A 138 -6.69 -1.44 8.67
C VAL A 138 -5.83 -1.66 9.90
N MET A 139 -4.56 -2.06 9.71
CA MET A 139 -3.64 -2.31 10.81
C MET A 139 -3.43 -1.06 11.67
N VAL A 140 -3.46 -1.22 13.00
CA VAL A 140 -3.32 -0.10 13.95
C VAL A 140 -1.97 0.61 13.79
N SER A 141 -0.90 -0.15 13.58
CA SER A 141 0.41 0.43 13.27
C SER A 141 0.48 0.87 11.81
N GLY A 142 0.34 2.17 11.57
CA GLY A 142 0.67 2.78 10.30
C GLY A 142 2.17 3.06 10.20
N ILE A 143 2.70 3.11 8.99
CA ILE A 143 4.13 3.30 8.74
C ILE A 143 4.34 4.66 8.06
N TYR A 144 5.09 5.54 8.71
CA TYR A 144 5.53 6.79 8.10
C TYR A 144 7.05 6.81 8.01
N ALA A 145 7.60 7.05 6.84
CA ALA A 145 9.03 7.20 6.61
C ALA A 145 9.38 8.63 6.19
N GLY A 146 10.00 9.37 7.07
CA GLY A 146 10.58 10.69 6.80
C GLY A 146 11.83 10.60 5.93
N LYS A 147 12.44 11.76 5.61
CA LYS A 147 13.63 11.81 4.73
C LYS A 147 14.82 11.04 5.32
N ALA A 148 15.01 11.11 6.63
CA ALA A 148 16.15 10.51 7.33
C ALA A 148 15.96 9.03 7.68
N ASP A 149 14.74 8.49 7.54
CA ASP A 149 14.41 7.15 8.00
C ASP A 149 14.88 6.04 7.08
N ILE A 150 15.15 6.35 5.82
CA ILE A 150 15.72 5.43 4.83
C ILE A 150 16.91 6.13 4.19
N ASP A 151 18.12 5.66 4.46
CA ASP A 151 19.36 6.24 3.92
C ASP A 151 19.62 5.77 2.47
N GLU A 152 20.74 6.24 1.89
CA GLU A 152 21.15 5.90 0.53
C GLU A 152 21.51 4.41 0.34
N ASN A 153 21.84 3.71 1.42
CA ASN A 153 22.13 2.28 1.45
C ASN A 153 20.88 1.46 1.86
N HIS A 154 19.70 2.09 1.91
CA HIS A 154 18.46 1.49 2.36
C HIS A 154 18.50 0.98 3.81
N GLN A 155 19.35 1.56 4.66
CA GLN A 155 19.31 1.29 6.09
C GLN A 155 18.15 2.05 6.71
N LEU A 156 17.42 1.37 7.58
CA LEU A 156 16.25 1.94 8.25
C LEU A 156 16.66 2.58 9.58
N SER A 157 15.99 3.68 9.92
CA SER A 157 16.05 4.19 11.29
C SER A 157 15.41 3.20 12.26
N PRO A 158 15.89 3.08 13.51
CA PRO A 158 15.27 2.18 14.49
C PRO A 158 13.78 2.42 14.73
N PRO A 159 13.28 3.68 14.75
CA PRO A 159 11.85 3.94 14.87
C PRO A 159 11.04 3.39 13.66
N LEU A 160 11.53 3.57 12.43
CA LEU A 160 10.86 3.07 11.24
C LEU A 160 10.85 1.54 11.22
N GLU A 161 11.96 0.90 11.56
CA GLU A 161 12.04 -0.56 11.65
C GLU A 161 11.04 -1.11 12.69
N ALA A 162 10.96 -0.50 13.86
CA ALA A 162 9.99 -0.87 14.89
C ALA A 162 8.53 -0.72 14.42
N ALA A 163 8.22 0.33 13.66
CA ALA A 163 6.89 0.55 13.09
C ALA A 163 6.53 -0.53 12.05
N ILE A 164 7.48 -0.87 11.16
CA ILE A 164 7.32 -1.95 10.17
C ILE A 164 7.08 -3.27 10.89
N ASP A 165 7.91 -3.61 11.87
CA ASP A 165 7.76 -4.85 12.65
C ASP A 165 6.40 -4.95 13.33
N ALA A 166 5.92 -3.86 13.90
CA ALA A 166 4.61 -3.83 14.54
C ALA A 166 3.48 -4.06 13.53
N ALA A 167 3.52 -3.39 12.37
CA ALA A 167 2.55 -3.56 11.31
C ALA A 167 2.54 -5.00 10.75
N VAL A 168 3.73 -5.56 10.48
CA VAL A 168 3.88 -6.94 10.00
C VAL A 168 3.32 -7.94 11.02
N ARG A 169 3.67 -7.81 12.31
CA ARG A 169 3.11 -8.71 13.34
C ARG A 169 1.58 -8.63 13.44
N GLN A 170 0.98 -7.46 13.28
CA GLN A 170 -0.48 -7.30 13.27
C GLN A 170 -1.10 -7.98 12.05
N ALA A 171 -0.52 -7.75 10.87
CA ALA A 171 -0.98 -8.33 9.62
C ALA A 171 -0.91 -9.87 9.62
N VAL A 172 0.19 -10.45 10.12
CA VAL A 172 0.33 -11.91 10.28
C VAL A 172 -0.76 -12.47 11.20
N ARG A 173 -1.04 -11.82 12.33
CA ARG A 173 -2.11 -12.24 13.23
C ARG A 173 -3.49 -12.18 12.59
N ALA A 174 -3.75 -11.16 11.76
CA ALA A 174 -5.01 -11.02 11.05
C ALA A 174 -5.18 -12.14 10.00
N LEU A 175 -4.12 -12.48 9.27
CA LEU A 175 -4.12 -13.57 8.28
C LEU A 175 -4.31 -14.96 8.90
N VAL A 176 -3.71 -15.24 10.06
CA VAL A 176 -3.81 -16.54 10.74
C VAL A 176 -5.19 -16.78 11.36
N LYS A 177 -5.95 -15.73 11.66
CA LYS A 177 -7.30 -15.84 12.24
C LYS A 177 -8.39 -16.12 11.21
N ARG A 178 -8.07 -16.10 9.93
CA ARG A 178 -8.97 -16.33 8.79
C ARG A 178 -8.94 -17.79 8.35
#